data_bb4600410c3606fa439213cbaabe9d89
#
_entry.id   bb4600410c3606fa439213cbaabe9d89
#
_cell.length_a   1.000
_cell.length_b   1.000
_cell.length_c   1.000
_cell.angle_alpha   90.00
_cell.angle_beta   90.00
_cell.angle_gamma   90.00
#
_symmetry.space_group_name_H-M   'P 1'
#
loop_
_entity.id
_entity.type
_entity.pdbx_description
1 polymer ?
#
loop_
_entity_poly.entity_id
_entity_poly.type
_entity_poly.pdbx_seq_one_letter_code
_entity_poly.pdbx_strand_id
1 'polypeptide(L)'
;MKKTIISLALAFLGIANLYAVKAKPGIAKIMLADGTMACATLHGDETFHYYMLLDGTPLRETQDGKYEKITAEELNTRKTRAFSSENLTRASEIGTVRPSYFPHKGSPKALVLLVQFQDVKFKSKDPVATFNHYLNGKKGEAMPEADKEVFITDMPYCQNYGSVQQYFADMSDNQFIPQFDVVGPVTVSKKSAYYGKNGGDPGSDANVPQMIKEACQQVDGKVNFAHYDSDGDGYVDLVYVIYAGYSESISGNSGDCLWPQSGTVGGLGTYDGKKVRRFGINNELNNKPADTQDGKYYINGIGLFCHEFSHTLGLPDIYPTNSLTNHNQSPESWDVMDMGNYQANGYQPIPYSPWEKSIVGWKQPTLLSDTEAKQ
;
A
#
# COMPACT_ATOMS: atom_id res chain seq x y z
N MET A 1 18.18 14.64 -52.02
CA MET A 1 16.93 14.71 -51.19
C MET A 1 17.00 13.63 -50.10
N LYS A 2 17.39 14.01 -48.87
CA LYS A 2 17.44 13.07 -47.72
C LYS A 2 16.05 13.01 -47.09
N LYS A 3 15.40 11.84 -47.07
CA LYS A 3 14.14 11.61 -46.37
C LYS A 3 14.46 11.38 -44.89
N THR A 4 14.10 12.31 -44.05
CA THR A 4 14.13 12.17 -42.59
C THR A 4 12.90 11.37 -42.18
N ILE A 5 13.10 10.14 -41.73
CA ILE A 5 12.05 9.32 -41.12
C ILE A 5 11.94 9.78 -39.65
N ILE A 6 10.87 10.47 -39.33
CA ILE A 6 10.48 10.78 -37.94
C ILE A 6 9.77 9.53 -37.42
N SER A 7 10.48 8.75 -36.60
CA SER A 7 9.87 7.67 -35.81
C SER A 7 9.08 8.28 -34.67
N LEU A 8 7.76 8.28 -34.81
CA LEU A 8 6.83 8.63 -33.73
C LEU A 8 6.80 7.45 -32.77
N ALA A 9 7.53 7.56 -31.66
CA ALA A 9 7.40 6.63 -30.54
C ALA A 9 6.03 6.89 -29.88
N LEU A 10 5.02 6.08 -30.21
CA LEU A 10 3.81 6.00 -29.42
C LEU A 10 4.18 5.37 -28.07
N ALA A 11 4.30 6.20 -27.04
CA ALA A 11 4.25 5.74 -25.67
C ALA A 11 2.84 5.20 -25.44
N PHE A 12 2.68 3.89 -25.40
CA PHE A 12 1.51 3.25 -24.81
C PHE A 12 1.55 3.56 -23.31
N LEU A 13 0.89 4.61 -22.90
CA LEU A 13 0.45 4.79 -21.51
C LEU A 13 -0.58 3.68 -21.26
N GLY A 14 -0.11 2.56 -20.71
CA GLY A 14 -0.98 1.54 -20.16
C GLY A 14 -1.84 2.16 -19.08
N ILE A 15 -3.15 1.92 -19.12
CA ILE A 15 -4.09 2.34 -18.09
C ILE A 15 -3.60 1.72 -16.78
N ALA A 16 -3.19 2.54 -15.83
CA ALA A 16 -2.83 2.12 -14.49
C ALA A 16 -4.11 2.10 -13.64
N ASN A 17 -4.48 0.95 -13.11
CA ASN A 17 -5.45 0.87 -12.02
C ASN A 17 -4.63 0.92 -10.73
N LEU A 18 -4.79 1.97 -9.94
CA LEU A 18 -4.15 2.15 -8.66
C LEU A 18 -5.18 2.07 -7.54
N TYR A 19 -4.81 1.44 -6.46
CA TYR A 19 -5.54 1.36 -5.20
C TYR A 19 -4.55 1.65 -4.10
N ALA A 20 -4.97 2.33 -3.04
CA ALA A 20 -4.10 2.56 -1.90
C ALA A 20 -4.88 2.86 -0.63
N VAL A 21 -4.17 2.71 0.47
CA VAL A 21 -4.71 2.94 1.79
C VAL A 21 -5.10 4.40 2.01
N LYS A 22 -6.19 4.61 2.75
CA LYS A 22 -6.59 5.91 3.28
C LYS A 22 -5.55 6.46 4.26
N ALA A 23 -5.45 7.78 4.36
CA ALA A 23 -4.60 8.45 5.35
C ALA A 23 -4.84 7.90 6.75
N LYS A 24 -3.76 7.53 7.47
CA LYS A 24 -3.85 7.01 8.83
C LYS A 24 -4.34 8.11 9.78
N PRO A 25 -5.38 7.85 10.58
CA PRO A 25 -5.86 8.82 11.56
C PRO A 25 -4.76 9.23 12.54
N GLY A 26 -4.66 10.53 12.81
CA GLY A 26 -3.69 11.07 13.76
C GLY A 26 -3.55 12.57 13.65
N ILE A 27 -3.11 13.21 14.73
CA ILE A 27 -2.82 14.65 14.77
C ILE A 27 -1.32 14.83 14.59
N ALA A 28 -0.94 15.63 13.62
CA ALA A 28 0.44 16.02 13.36
C ALA A 28 0.68 17.50 13.67
N LYS A 29 1.90 17.85 14.04
CA LYS A 29 2.37 19.23 14.07
C LYS A 29 3.03 19.54 12.74
N ILE A 30 2.49 20.52 12.03
CA ILE A 30 2.95 20.96 10.73
C ILE A 30 3.33 22.43 10.76
N MET A 31 4.21 22.86 9.85
CA MET A 31 4.65 24.25 9.74
C MET A 31 3.81 24.97 8.69
N LEU A 32 3.16 26.05 9.06
CA LEU A 32 2.44 26.90 8.14
C LEU A 32 3.39 27.83 7.36
N ALA A 33 2.93 28.36 6.24
CA ALA A 33 3.70 29.23 5.36
C ALA A 33 4.21 30.51 6.06
N ASP A 34 3.48 30.98 7.09
CA ASP A 34 3.89 32.12 7.92
C ASP A 34 4.95 31.77 8.98
N GLY A 35 5.41 30.50 9.04
CA GLY A 35 6.39 30.02 10.00
C GLY A 35 5.83 29.58 11.34
N THR A 36 4.51 29.61 11.54
CA THR A 36 3.90 29.11 12.79
C THR A 36 3.67 27.60 12.74
N MET A 37 3.70 26.96 13.91
CA MET A 37 3.37 25.55 14.05
C MET A 37 1.88 25.37 14.35
N ALA A 38 1.22 24.45 13.65
CA ALA A 38 -0.19 24.15 13.84
C ALA A 38 -0.41 22.63 13.99
N CYS A 39 -1.50 22.26 14.68
CA CYS A 39 -1.98 20.89 14.74
C CYS A 39 -2.97 20.65 13.59
N ALA A 40 -2.77 19.56 12.84
CA ALA A 40 -3.61 19.20 11.71
C ALA A 40 -3.75 17.68 11.58
N THR A 41 -4.75 17.25 10.84
CA THR A 41 -5.01 15.85 10.48
C THR A 41 -4.82 15.66 8.98
N LEU A 42 -4.23 14.53 8.56
CA LEU A 42 -4.11 14.14 7.17
C LEU A 42 -5.40 13.44 6.71
N HIS A 43 -5.89 13.79 5.52
CA HIS A 43 -7.09 13.26 4.90
C HIS A 43 -6.83 12.86 3.46
N GLY A 44 -7.57 11.85 2.97
CA GLY A 44 -7.52 11.42 1.57
C GLY A 44 -6.76 10.11 1.38
N ASP A 45 -6.31 9.90 0.17
CA ASP A 45 -5.62 8.70 -0.33
C ASP A 45 -4.49 9.09 -1.30
N GLU A 46 -3.90 8.12 -2.00
CA GLU A 46 -2.82 8.33 -2.98
C GLU A 46 -3.22 9.23 -4.16
N THR A 47 -4.52 9.26 -4.49
CA THR A 47 -5.02 10.08 -5.61
C THR A 47 -5.13 11.55 -5.23
N PHE A 48 -5.62 11.80 -4.01
CA PHE A 48 -5.73 13.14 -3.47
C PHE A 48 -5.73 13.15 -1.95
N HIS A 49 -4.75 13.82 -1.37
CA HIS A 49 -4.64 14.00 0.08
C HIS A 49 -4.33 15.46 0.43
N TYR A 50 -4.63 15.84 1.66
CA TYR A 50 -4.45 17.18 2.17
C TYR A 50 -4.48 17.20 3.70
N TYR A 51 -3.85 18.20 4.29
CA TYR A 51 -4.00 18.45 5.72
C TYR A 51 -5.19 19.37 6.00
N MET A 52 -5.80 19.17 7.17
CA MET A 52 -6.88 20.02 7.68
C MET A 52 -6.57 20.39 9.13
N LEU A 53 -6.67 21.68 9.47
CA LEU A 53 -6.56 22.15 10.85
C LEU A 53 -7.72 21.60 11.70
N LEU A 54 -7.54 21.58 13.02
CA LEU A 54 -8.56 21.07 13.94
C LEU A 54 -9.84 21.91 13.96
N ASP A 55 -9.82 23.14 13.43
CA ASP A 55 -10.97 23.99 13.24
C ASP A 55 -11.72 23.74 11.90
N GLY A 56 -11.25 22.77 11.11
CA GLY A 56 -11.83 22.43 9.81
C GLY A 56 -11.28 23.22 8.63
N THR A 57 -10.27 24.09 8.83
CA THR A 57 -9.64 24.83 7.74
C THR A 57 -8.74 23.91 6.91
N PRO A 58 -8.99 23.73 5.61
CA PRO A 58 -8.13 22.90 4.75
C PRO A 58 -6.83 23.63 4.41
N LEU A 59 -5.80 22.83 4.16
CA LEU A 59 -4.46 23.31 3.86
C LEU A 59 -3.96 22.76 2.52
N ARG A 60 -3.07 23.52 1.89
CA ARG A 60 -2.29 23.10 0.72
C ARG A 60 -0.82 23.12 1.04
N GLU A 61 -0.08 22.12 0.60
CA GLU A 61 1.37 22.11 0.68
C GLU A 61 1.97 23.09 -0.34
N THR A 62 2.97 23.83 0.09
CA THR A 62 3.74 24.78 -0.73
C THR A 62 5.01 24.10 -1.27
N GLN A 63 5.67 24.69 -2.26
CA GLN A 63 6.87 24.11 -2.86
C GLN A 63 8.04 23.93 -1.88
N ASP A 64 8.06 24.67 -0.78
CA ASP A 64 9.08 24.58 0.28
C ASP A 64 8.66 23.64 1.43
N GLY A 65 7.61 22.82 1.24
CA GLY A 65 7.16 21.81 2.20
C GLY A 65 6.46 22.37 3.43
N LYS A 66 5.98 23.63 3.36
CA LYS A 66 5.11 24.24 4.37
C LYS A 66 3.65 24.16 3.92
N TYR A 67 2.75 24.66 4.76
CA TYR A 67 1.32 24.58 4.50
C TYR A 67 0.67 25.95 4.54
N GLU A 68 -0.17 26.26 3.57
CA GLU A 68 -1.00 27.48 3.54
C GLU A 68 -2.48 27.15 3.63
N LYS A 69 -3.24 28.05 4.24
CA LYS A 69 -4.69 27.90 4.36
C LYS A 69 -5.35 28.17 3.02
N ILE A 70 -6.28 27.29 2.65
CA ILE A 70 -7.11 27.45 1.45
C ILE A 70 -8.60 27.47 1.81
N THR A 71 -9.45 27.85 0.86
CA THR A 71 -10.91 27.81 1.06
C THR A 71 -11.46 26.40 0.77
N ALA A 72 -12.65 26.11 1.30
CA ALA A 72 -13.38 24.88 0.98
C ALA A 72 -13.69 24.77 -0.53
N GLU A 73 -13.93 25.90 -1.20
CA GLU A 73 -14.16 25.95 -2.65
C GLU A 73 -12.90 25.59 -3.43
N GLU A 74 -11.74 26.12 -3.02
CA GLU A 74 -10.45 25.74 -3.62
C GLU A 74 -10.16 24.25 -3.39
N LEU A 75 -10.36 23.72 -2.18
CA LEU A 75 -10.23 22.31 -1.88
C LEU A 75 -11.10 21.46 -2.82
N ASN A 76 -12.38 21.81 -3.01
CA ASN A 76 -13.29 21.09 -3.89
C ASN A 76 -12.85 21.17 -5.36
N THR A 77 -12.31 22.29 -5.80
CA THR A 77 -11.78 22.45 -7.15
C THR A 77 -10.58 21.54 -7.38
N ARG A 78 -9.66 21.45 -6.41
CA ARG A 78 -8.49 20.56 -6.45
C ARG A 78 -8.92 19.08 -6.46
N LYS A 79 -9.85 18.70 -5.59
CA LYS A 79 -10.45 17.34 -5.57
C LYS A 79 -11.05 16.99 -6.93
N THR A 80 -11.88 17.86 -7.49
CA THR A 80 -12.51 17.64 -8.81
C THR A 80 -11.45 17.44 -9.89
N ARG A 81 -10.35 18.18 -9.87
CA ARG A 81 -9.25 18.02 -10.82
C ARG A 81 -8.56 16.67 -10.66
N ALA A 82 -8.24 16.26 -9.43
CA ALA A 82 -7.59 14.98 -9.15
C ALA A 82 -8.42 13.80 -9.67
N PHE A 83 -9.72 13.84 -9.45
CA PHE A 83 -10.62 12.75 -9.82
C PHE A 83 -11.21 12.81 -11.23
N SER A 84 -10.99 13.88 -11.99
CA SER A 84 -11.61 14.06 -13.31
C SER A 84 -11.11 13.13 -14.40
N SER A 85 -9.91 12.57 -14.25
CA SER A 85 -9.29 11.69 -15.25
C SER A 85 -9.37 10.19 -14.95
N GLU A 86 -9.66 9.80 -13.70
CA GLU A 86 -9.57 8.40 -13.24
C GLU A 86 -10.91 7.71 -12.97
N ASN A 87 -12.00 8.47 -12.87
CA ASN A 87 -13.29 7.99 -12.31
C ASN A 87 -14.09 7.01 -13.17
N LEU A 88 -13.70 6.72 -14.40
CA LEU A 88 -14.47 5.83 -15.29
C LEU A 88 -14.08 4.36 -15.19
N THR A 89 -12.92 4.04 -14.61
CA THR A 89 -12.38 2.67 -14.60
C THR A 89 -12.66 1.90 -13.31
N ARG A 90 -12.69 2.57 -12.16
CA ARG A 90 -12.83 1.90 -10.84
C ARG A 90 -14.21 1.27 -10.59
N ALA A 91 -15.29 1.91 -11.01
CA ALA A 91 -16.66 1.45 -10.73
C ALA A 91 -17.15 0.26 -11.58
N SER A 92 -16.52 -0.02 -12.72
CA SER A 92 -16.96 -1.09 -13.64
C SER A 92 -16.40 -2.49 -13.33
N GLU A 93 -15.54 -2.62 -12.33
CA GLU A 93 -14.76 -3.84 -12.08
C GLU A 93 -15.21 -4.65 -10.86
N ILE A 94 -16.17 -4.13 -10.07
CA ILE A 94 -16.71 -4.84 -8.89
C ILE A 94 -17.44 -6.09 -9.34
N GLY A 95 -16.98 -7.26 -8.87
CA GLY A 95 -17.70 -8.53 -9.00
C GLY A 95 -17.36 -9.43 -10.18
N THR A 96 -16.37 -9.09 -11.01
CA THR A 96 -15.86 -10.01 -12.02
C THR A 96 -14.56 -10.66 -11.55
N VAL A 97 -14.61 -11.95 -11.25
CA VAL A 97 -13.37 -12.76 -11.10
C VAL A 97 -12.66 -12.73 -12.45
N ARG A 98 -11.59 -11.94 -12.51
CA ARG A 98 -10.75 -11.89 -13.73
C ARG A 98 -9.60 -12.88 -13.57
N PRO A 99 -9.21 -13.59 -14.63
CA PRO A 99 -8.05 -14.49 -14.60
C PRO A 99 -6.73 -13.82 -14.19
N SER A 100 -6.71 -12.51 -14.08
CA SER A 100 -5.53 -11.69 -13.84
C SER A 100 -5.28 -11.33 -12.37
N TYR A 101 -6.07 -11.77 -11.41
CA TYR A 101 -5.80 -11.54 -9.99
C TYR A 101 -4.83 -12.58 -9.43
N PHE A 102 -4.18 -12.23 -8.29
CA PHE A 102 -3.38 -13.19 -7.56
C PHE A 102 -4.28 -14.39 -7.16
N PRO A 103 -3.79 -15.65 -7.22
CA PRO A 103 -4.61 -16.81 -6.94
C PRO A 103 -5.25 -16.77 -5.55
N HIS A 104 -6.53 -17.14 -5.44
CA HIS A 104 -7.31 -17.02 -4.21
C HIS A 104 -7.31 -18.28 -3.34
N LYS A 105 -6.69 -19.38 -3.77
CA LYS A 105 -6.69 -20.68 -3.08
C LYS A 105 -5.34 -21.36 -3.14
N GLY A 106 -5.12 -22.29 -2.23
CA GLY A 106 -3.87 -23.04 -2.14
C GLY A 106 -2.75 -22.24 -1.49
N SER A 107 -1.54 -22.49 -1.94
CA SER A 107 -0.33 -21.85 -1.41
C SER A 107 0.47 -21.19 -2.54
N PRO A 108 -0.11 -20.19 -3.24
CA PRO A 108 0.58 -19.49 -4.30
C PRO A 108 1.75 -18.66 -3.74
N LYS A 109 2.74 -18.42 -4.60
CA LYS A 109 3.95 -17.67 -4.25
C LYS A 109 3.88 -16.25 -4.77
N ALA A 110 4.26 -15.28 -3.92
CA ALA A 110 4.48 -13.90 -4.29
C ALA A 110 5.97 -13.54 -4.10
N LEU A 111 6.53 -12.81 -5.05
CA LEU A 111 7.86 -12.25 -4.93
C LEU A 111 7.81 -10.95 -4.14
N VAL A 112 8.54 -10.87 -3.02
CA VAL A 112 8.65 -9.67 -2.20
C VAL A 112 10.06 -9.12 -2.27
N LEU A 113 10.20 -7.90 -2.80
CA LEU A 113 11.47 -7.21 -2.96
C LEU A 113 11.65 -6.18 -1.85
N LEU A 114 12.74 -6.28 -1.11
CA LEU A 114 13.15 -5.28 -0.14
C LEU A 114 13.92 -4.18 -0.87
N VAL A 115 13.40 -2.96 -0.86
CA VAL A 115 13.96 -1.82 -1.59
C VAL A 115 14.42 -0.74 -0.61
N GLN A 116 15.64 -0.28 -0.79
CA GLN A 116 16.19 0.87 -0.08
C GLN A 116 16.72 1.92 -1.07
N PHE A 117 16.80 3.16 -0.60
CA PHE A 117 17.18 4.31 -1.41
C PHE A 117 18.64 4.70 -1.20
N GLN A 118 19.13 5.69 -1.94
CA GLN A 118 20.49 6.21 -1.73
C GLN A 118 20.64 6.85 -0.34
N ASP A 119 19.59 7.48 0.17
CA ASP A 119 19.54 8.27 1.40
C ASP A 119 18.79 7.57 2.55
N VAL A 120 17.95 6.57 2.28
CA VAL A 120 17.17 5.85 3.30
C VAL A 120 17.46 4.36 3.22
N LYS A 121 17.89 3.78 4.34
CA LYS A 121 18.21 2.37 4.48
C LYS A 121 17.31 1.71 5.52
N PHE A 122 17.12 0.39 5.41
CA PHE A 122 16.40 -0.38 6.43
C PHE A 122 17.02 -0.16 7.81
N LYS A 123 16.19 -0.11 8.83
CA LYS A 123 16.60 -0.04 10.24
C LYS A 123 16.88 -1.43 10.81
N SER A 124 16.19 -2.45 10.31
CA SER A 124 16.53 -3.82 10.64
C SER A 124 17.99 -4.13 10.32
N LYS A 125 18.65 -4.92 11.18
CA LYS A 125 20.02 -5.40 10.96
C LYS A 125 20.07 -6.57 9.96
N ASP A 126 18.97 -7.32 9.85
CA ASP A 126 18.75 -8.36 8.86
C ASP A 126 17.35 -8.23 8.25
N PRO A 127 17.16 -7.33 7.28
CA PRO A 127 15.85 -7.08 6.70
C PRO A 127 15.18 -8.30 6.08
N VAL A 128 15.97 -9.25 5.55
CA VAL A 128 15.42 -10.48 4.96
C VAL A 128 14.82 -11.36 6.05
N ALA A 129 15.54 -11.60 7.15
CA ALA A 129 15.00 -12.38 8.27
C ALA A 129 13.79 -11.71 8.91
N THR A 130 13.85 -10.37 9.11
CA THR A 130 12.76 -9.57 9.66
C THR A 130 11.49 -9.70 8.85
N PHE A 131 11.57 -9.46 7.55
CA PHE A 131 10.39 -9.48 6.70
C PHE A 131 9.95 -10.89 6.32
N ASN A 132 10.83 -11.86 6.33
CA ASN A 132 10.41 -13.25 6.26
C ASN A 132 9.58 -13.67 7.48
N HIS A 133 9.99 -13.28 8.69
CA HIS A 133 9.19 -13.48 9.90
C HIS A 133 7.85 -12.71 9.83
N TYR A 134 7.88 -11.42 9.43
CA TYR A 134 6.70 -10.58 9.26
C TYR A 134 5.66 -11.17 8.30
N LEU A 135 6.11 -11.77 7.20
CA LEU A 135 5.25 -12.29 6.13
C LEU A 135 4.85 -13.76 6.34
N ASN A 136 5.78 -14.62 6.77
CA ASN A 136 5.62 -16.08 6.81
C ASN A 136 5.75 -16.68 8.21
N GLY A 137 6.03 -15.89 9.25
CA GLY A 137 6.25 -16.37 10.61
C GLY A 137 5.03 -17.12 11.15
N LYS A 138 5.30 -18.16 11.95
CA LYS A 138 4.26 -18.94 12.59
C LYS A 138 3.65 -18.21 13.78
N LYS A 139 2.37 -18.48 14.06
CA LYS A 139 1.69 -17.90 15.22
C LYS A 139 2.45 -18.22 16.51
N GLY A 140 2.76 -17.18 17.28
CA GLY A 140 3.54 -17.28 18.52
C GLY A 140 5.05 -17.42 18.33
N GLU A 141 5.56 -17.40 17.11
CA GLU A 141 6.98 -17.31 16.84
C GLU A 141 7.52 -15.94 17.27
N ALA A 142 8.65 -15.97 17.97
CA ALA A 142 9.27 -14.73 18.44
C ALA A 142 9.90 -13.95 17.28
N MET A 143 9.84 -12.63 17.35
CA MET A 143 10.58 -11.75 16.44
C MET A 143 12.08 -12.11 16.44
N PRO A 144 12.79 -12.02 15.29
CA PRO A 144 14.23 -12.23 15.23
C PRO A 144 15.00 -11.45 16.30
N GLU A 145 15.98 -12.06 16.96
CA GLU A 145 16.68 -11.48 18.11
C GLU A 145 17.33 -10.14 17.79
N ALA A 146 17.89 -10.00 16.59
CA ALA A 146 18.50 -8.75 16.13
C ALA A 146 17.50 -7.58 16.07
N ASP A 147 16.23 -7.87 15.81
CA ASP A 147 15.17 -6.87 15.72
C ASP A 147 14.73 -6.34 17.08
N LYS A 148 14.87 -7.13 18.16
CA LYS A 148 14.55 -6.71 19.53
C LYS A 148 15.41 -5.55 20.01
N GLU A 149 16.62 -5.38 19.48
CA GLU A 149 17.47 -4.24 19.78
C GLU A 149 17.01 -2.96 19.05
N VAL A 150 16.41 -3.09 17.90
CA VAL A 150 16.06 -1.98 16.98
C VAL A 150 14.62 -1.55 17.17
N PHE A 151 13.69 -2.50 17.28
CA PHE A 151 12.27 -2.23 17.31
C PHE A 151 11.68 -2.36 18.72
N ILE A 152 10.61 -1.62 18.98
CA ILE A 152 9.82 -1.80 20.18
C ILE A 152 9.07 -3.13 20.07
N THR A 153 9.32 -4.02 21.03
CA THR A 153 8.73 -5.37 21.02
C THR A 153 7.95 -5.71 22.28
N ASP A 154 8.13 -4.93 23.34
CA ASP A 154 7.58 -5.27 24.66
C ASP A 154 6.16 -4.71 24.90
N MET A 155 5.67 -3.87 24.01
CA MET A 155 4.33 -3.31 24.11
C MET A 155 3.32 -4.17 23.31
N PRO A 156 2.23 -4.67 23.94
CA PRO A 156 1.25 -5.54 23.27
C PRO A 156 0.66 -4.96 21.97
N TYR A 157 0.50 -3.65 21.91
CA TYR A 157 -0.02 -2.95 20.73
C TYR A 157 1.04 -2.66 19.65
N CYS A 158 2.28 -3.08 19.85
CA CYS A 158 3.36 -3.01 18.86
C CYS A 158 3.76 -4.40 18.34
N GLN A 159 2.97 -5.43 18.65
CA GLN A 159 3.20 -6.80 18.20
C GLN A 159 2.12 -7.22 17.22
N ASN A 160 2.53 -7.74 16.08
CA ASN A 160 1.61 -8.34 15.13
C ASN A 160 0.91 -9.55 15.76
N TYR A 161 -0.39 -9.70 15.48
CA TYR A 161 -1.19 -10.86 15.88
C TYR A 161 -0.56 -12.19 15.42
N GLY A 162 0.06 -12.16 14.27
CA GLY A 162 0.79 -13.23 13.62
C GLY A 162 1.52 -12.66 12.40
N SER A 163 1.75 -13.48 11.39
CA SER A 163 2.27 -13.00 10.11
C SER A 163 1.14 -12.65 9.13
N VAL A 164 1.51 -12.04 8.00
CA VAL A 164 0.57 -11.84 6.88
C VAL A 164 -0.01 -13.17 6.41
N GLN A 165 0.83 -14.20 6.24
CA GLN A 165 0.38 -15.54 5.87
C GLN A 165 -0.65 -16.09 6.86
N GLN A 166 -0.41 -15.93 8.16
CA GLN A 166 -1.35 -16.39 9.19
C GLN A 166 -2.68 -15.65 9.12
N TYR A 167 -2.65 -14.32 8.87
CA TYR A 167 -3.88 -13.54 8.68
C TYR A 167 -4.74 -14.12 7.56
N PHE A 168 -4.15 -14.36 6.38
CA PHE A 168 -4.91 -14.91 5.24
C PHE A 168 -5.32 -16.37 5.45
N ALA A 169 -4.53 -17.17 6.13
CA ALA A 169 -4.92 -18.53 6.51
C ALA A 169 -6.17 -18.52 7.42
N ASP A 170 -6.18 -17.65 8.43
CA ASP A 170 -7.31 -17.50 9.35
C ASP A 170 -8.56 -16.94 8.63
N MET A 171 -8.40 -15.95 7.72
CA MET A 171 -9.51 -15.37 6.97
C MET A 171 -10.19 -16.38 6.04
N SER A 172 -9.42 -17.29 5.47
CA SER A 172 -9.88 -18.26 4.45
C SER A 172 -10.24 -19.63 5.01
N ASP A 173 -10.23 -19.82 6.32
CA ASP A 173 -10.34 -21.16 6.94
C ASP A 173 -9.29 -22.15 6.35
N ASN A 174 -8.04 -21.68 6.19
CA ASN A 174 -6.89 -22.38 5.59
C ASN A 174 -7.06 -22.80 4.10
N GLN A 175 -8.00 -22.22 3.37
CA GLN A 175 -8.13 -22.44 1.93
C GLN A 175 -7.07 -21.68 1.11
N PHE A 176 -6.52 -20.60 1.67
CA PHE A 176 -5.52 -19.72 1.06
C PHE A 176 -4.39 -19.43 2.04
N ILE A 177 -3.19 -19.91 1.73
CA ILE A 177 -2.00 -19.78 2.56
C ILE A 177 -0.86 -19.26 1.67
N PRO A 178 -0.86 -17.94 1.33
CA PRO A 178 0.13 -17.38 0.42
C PRO A 178 1.55 -17.54 0.99
N GLN A 179 2.51 -17.78 0.13
CA GLN A 179 3.93 -17.87 0.48
C GLN A 179 4.66 -16.65 -0.10
N PHE A 180 5.49 -16.02 0.71
CA PHE A 180 6.22 -14.83 0.31
C PHE A 180 7.72 -15.11 0.25
N ASP A 181 8.28 -15.09 -0.95
CA ASP A 181 9.71 -15.23 -1.15
C ASP A 181 10.38 -13.84 -1.02
N VAL A 182 11.07 -13.59 0.09
CA VAL A 182 11.66 -12.29 0.43
C VAL A 182 13.08 -12.19 -0.13
N VAL A 183 13.33 -11.18 -0.96
CA VAL A 183 14.62 -10.99 -1.66
C VAL A 183 15.10 -9.55 -1.50
N GLY A 184 16.38 -9.38 -1.28
CA GLY A 184 17.02 -8.07 -1.15
C GLY A 184 17.92 -7.96 0.09
N PRO A 185 18.13 -6.77 0.66
CA PRO A 185 17.69 -5.48 0.10
C PRO A 185 18.46 -5.08 -1.15
N VAL A 186 17.75 -4.49 -2.11
CA VAL A 186 18.36 -3.84 -3.28
C VAL A 186 18.34 -2.31 -3.08
N THR A 187 19.36 -1.62 -3.62
CA THR A 187 19.44 -0.17 -3.53
C THR A 187 19.13 0.44 -4.90
N VAL A 188 18.02 1.16 -5.00
CA VAL A 188 17.64 1.85 -6.24
C VAL A 188 18.49 3.09 -6.49
N SER A 189 18.48 3.60 -7.73
CA SER A 189 19.46 4.57 -8.23
C SER A 189 19.31 5.99 -7.68
N LYS A 190 18.16 6.34 -7.08
CA LYS A 190 17.85 7.69 -6.62
C LYS A 190 17.56 7.72 -5.12
N LYS A 191 17.39 8.94 -4.59
CA LYS A 191 16.90 9.21 -3.24
C LYS A 191 15.41 8.89 -3.12
N SER A 192 14.92 8.67 -1.91
CA SER A 192 13.51 8.40 -1.63
C SER A 192 12.56 9.44 -2.23
N ALA A 193 12.86 10.71 -2.05
CA ALA A 193 12.08 11.83 -2.58
C ALA A 193 11.93 11.84 -4.11
N TYR A 194 12.81 11.18 -4.87
CA TYR A 194 12.64 11.05 -6.31
C TYR A 194 11.48 10.13 -6.67
N TYR A 195 11.25 9.10 -5.87
CA TYR A 195 10.19 8.10 -6.11
C TYR A 195 8.88 8.49 -5.44
N GLY A 196 8.93 9.11 -4.25
CA GLY A 196 7.76 9.46 -3.46
C GLY A 196 7.24 10.87 -3.68
N LYS A 197 8.04 11.80 -4.26
CA LYS A 197 7.53 13.15 -4.50
C LYS A 197 6.37 13.14 -5.49
N ASN A 198 5.29 13.80 -5.10
CA ASN A 198 4.10 13.92 -5.92
C ASN A 198 4.37 14.60 -7.28
N GLY A 199 3.84 14.03 -8.34
CA GLY A 199 4.06 14.42 -9.74
C GLY A 199 3.24 15.62 -10.20
N GLY A 200 2.76 16.46 -9.28
CA GLY A 200 1.95 17.63 -9.60
C GLY A 200 1.16 18.13 -8.41
N ASP A 201 0.19 19.01 -8.65
CA ASP A 201 -0.75 19.54 -7.66
C ASP A 201 -2.16 19.60 -8.27
N PRO A 202 -3.08 18.72 -7.89
CA PRO A 202 -2.88 17.50 -7.11
C PRO A 202 -2.14 16.42 -7.91
N GLY A 203 -1.43 15.54 -7.24
CA GLY A 203 -0.68 14.45 -7.88
C GLY A 203 -0.37 13.32 -6.91
N SER A 204 -0.03 12.17 -7.48
CA SER A 204 0.44 10.98 -6.78
C SER A 204 1.93 10.73 -7.05
N ASP A 205 2.52 9.78 -6.37
CA ASP A 205 3.91 9.34 -6.53
C ASP A 205 4.27 9.06 -8.00
N ALA A 206 5.08 9.93 -8.60
CA ALA A 206 5.30 9.90 -10.05
C ALA A 206 6.19 8.74 -10.52
N ASN A 207 7.06 8.21 -9.66
CA ASN A 207 8.14 7.31 -10.10
C ASN A 207 8.11 5.92 -9.44
N VAL A 208 7.00 5.49 -8.85
CA VAL A 208 6.81 4.13 -8.31
C VAL A 208 7.09 3.05 -9.35
N PRO A 209 6.59 3.14 -10.61
CA PRO A 209 6.90 2.13 -11.62
C PRO A 209 8.38 2.00 -11.92
N GLN A 210 9.13 3.11 -11.89
CA GLN A 210 10.57 3.09 -12.09
C GLN A 210 11.29 2.38 -10.92
N MET A 211 10.87 2.63 -9.67
CA MET A 211 11.42 1.94 -8.50
C MET A 211 11.27 0.42 -8.61
N ILE A 212 10.06 -0.04 -8.95
CA ILE A 212 9.76 -1.47 -9.10
C ILE A 212 10.60 -2.08 -10.21
N LYS A 213 10.68 -1.42 -11.36
CA LYS A 213 11.49 -1.87 -12.50
C LYS A 213 12.97 -1.99 -12.15
N GLU A 214 13.55 -0.99 -11.48
CA GLU A 214 14.95 -1.02 -11.03
C GLU A 214 15.19 -2.16 -10.04
N ALA A 215 14.26 -2.41 -9.13
CA ALA A 215 14.33 -3.50 -8.17
C ALA A 215 14.31 -4.86 -8.86
N CYS A 216 13.38 -5.08 -9.80
CA CYS A 216 13.31 -6.32 -10.59
C CYS A 216 14.62 -6.55 -11.38
N GLN A 217 15.16 -5.51 -12.02
CA GLN A 217 16.41 -5.61 -12.77
C GLN A 217 17.61 -6.01 -11.90
N GLN A 218 17.66 -5.58 -10.64
CA GLN A 218 18.77 -5.92 -9.75
C GLN A 218 18.72 -7.36 -9.20
N VAL A 219 17.54 -7.98 -9.22
CA VAL A 219 17.36 -9.37 -8.81
C VAL A 219 17.26 -10.33 -9.98
N ASP A 220 17.18 -9.82 -11.20
CA ASP A 220 17.24 -10.62 -12.43
C ASP A 220 18.52 -11.47 -12.46
N GLY A 221 18.37 -12.75 -12.81
CA GLY A 221 19.45 -13.73 -12.73
C GLY A 221 19.74 -14.30 -11.33
N LYS A 222 19.12 -13.74 -10.26
CA LYS A 222 19.15 -14.32 -8.90
C LYS A 222 17.81 -14.97 -8.53
N VAL A 223 16.75 -14.49 -9.12
CA VAL A 223 15.36 -14.94 -8.95
C VAL A 223 14.89 -15.47 -10.28
N ASN A 224 14.24 -16.62 -10.30
CA ASN A 224 13.53 -17.10 -11.48
C ASN A 224 12.07 -16.62 -11.43
N PHE A 225 11.77 -15.59 -12.20
CA PHE A 225 10.44 -14.96 -12.24
C PHE A 225 9.36 -15.91 -12.78
N ALA A 226 9.72 -16.96 -13.53
CA ALA A 226 8.75 -17.93 -14.01
C ALA A 226 8.11 -18.77 -12.87
N HIS A 227 8.71 -18.80 -11.69
CA HIS A 227 8.12 -19.47 -10.51
C HIS A 227 6.91 -18.73 -9.93
N TYR A 228 6.67 -17.47 -10.34
CA TYR A 228 5.60 -16.60 -9.84
C TYR A 228 4.52 -16.35 -10.90
N ASP A 229 4.43 -17.17 -11.92
CA ASP A 229 3.35 -17.24 -12.91
C ASP A 229 2.63 -18.58 -12.69
N SER A 230 1.71 -18.60 -11.74
CA SER A 230 1.10 -19.84 -11.25
C SER A 230 0.00 -20.38 -12.18
N ASP A 231 -0.63 -19.51 -12.98
CA ASP A 231 -1.69 -19.89 -13.92
C ASP A 231 -1.19 -20.04 -15.36
N GLY A 232 0.08 -19.71 -15.64
CA GLY A 232 0.72 -19.87 -16.93
C GLY A 232 0.31 -18.84 -17.98
N ASP A 233 -0.25 -17.69 -17.59
CA ASP A 233 -0.73 -16.65 -18.48
C ASP A 233 0.38 -15.80 -19.11
N GLY A 234 1.62 -16.01 -18.69
CA GLY A 234 2.82 -15.27 -19.15
C GLY A 234 3.11 -14.00 -18.36
N TYR A 235 2.40 -13.79 -17.27
CA TYR A 235 2.66 -12.70 -16.33
C TYR A 235 3.06 -13.23 -14.95
N VAL A 236 3.90 -12.47 -14.27
CA VAL A 236 4.16 -12.66 -12.84
C VAL A 236 2.90 -12.28 -12.08
N ASP A 237 2.38 -13.18 -11.24
CA ASP A 237 1.14 -12.98 -10.49
C ASP A 237 1.21 -11.71 -9.63
N LEU A 238 2.35 -11.48 -8.97
CA LEU A 238 2.60 -10.30 -8.14
C LEU A 238 4.09 -10.09 -7.89
N VAL A 239 4.55 -8.83 -8.01
CA VAL A 239 5.75 -8.32 -7.37
C VAL A 239 5.34 -7.35 -6.28
N TYR A 240 5.68 -7.64 -5.03
CA TYR A 240 5.43 -6.76 -3.91
C TYR A 240 6.72 -6.09 -3.45
N VAL A 241 6.67 -4.81 -3.10
CA VAL A 241 7.84 -4.08 -2.59
C VAL A 241 7.60 -3.63 -1.16
N ILE A 242 8.53 -3.97 -0.27
CA ILE A 242 8.63 -3.32 1.03
C ILE A 242 9.81 -2.35 0.95
N TYR A 243 9.54 -1.06 1.10
CA TYR A 243 10.58 -0.04 1.00
C TYR A 243 11.02 0.47 2.38
N ALA A 244 12.30 0.81 2.49
CA ALA A 244 12.90 1.33 3.72
C ALA A 244 12.32 2.69 4.09
N GLY A 245 12.10 2.91 5.38
CA GLY A 245 11.63 4.18 5.93
C GLY A 245 10.14 4.26 6.16
N TYR A 246 9.61 5.47 6.06
CA TYR A 246 8.23 5.83 6.42
C TYR A 246 7.33 6.00 5.20
N SER A 247 6.02 6.01 5.44
CA SER A 247 4.98 6.29 4.46
C SER A 247 4.46 7.72 4.59
N GLU A 248 4.07 8.33 3.48
CA GLU A 248 3.34 9.60 3.44
C GLU A 248 1.92 9.47 4.01
N SER A 249 1.29 8.29 3.93
CA SER A 249 -0.06 8.04 4.46
C SER A 249 -0.17 8.20 5.98
N ILE A 250 0.94 8.33 6.70
CA ILE A 250 0.97 8.53 8.15
C ILE A 250 1.16 10.01 8.46
N SER A 251 0.21 10.61 9.18
CA SER A 251 0.23 12.02 9.59
C SER A 251 1.57 12.44 10.19
N GLY A 252 2.12 13.56 9.72
CA GLY A 252 3.39 14.13 10.17
C GLY A 252 4.64 13.56 9.49
N ASN A 253 4.51 12.61 8.57
CA ASN A 253 5.60 12.23 7.68
C ASN A 253 5.73 13.22 6.52
N SER A 254 6.88 13.17 5.84
CA SER A 254 7.16 14.07 4.73
C SER A 254 6.37 13.68 3.49
N GLY A 255 5.87 14.67 2.73
CA GLY A 255 5.32 14.47 1.38
C GLY A 255 6.33 13.99 0.34
N ASP A 256 7.61 13.85 0.72
CA ASP A 256 8.64 13.18 -0.10
C ASP A 256 8.69 11.66 0.15
N CYS A 257 7.92 11.12 1.11
CA CYS A 257 7.76 9.67 1.31
C CYS A 257 6.78 9.11 0.29
N LEU A 258 6.91 7.81 -0.03
CA LEU A 258 5.94 7.14 -0.88
C LEU A 258 4.64 6.87 -0.12
N TRP A 259 3.54 6.89 -0.85
CA TRP A 259 2.25 6.41 -0.39
C TRP A 259 2.12 4.91 -0.67
N PRO A 260 1.73 4.07 0.31
CA PRO A 260 1.45 2.65 0.07
C PRO A 260 0.31 2.51 -0.93
N GLN A 261 0.52 1.65 -1.91
CA GLN A 261 -0.43 1.48 -3.01
C GLN A 261 -0.27 0.13 -3.69
N SER A 262 -1.30 -0.28 -4.39
CA SER A 262 -1.36 -1.52 -5.15
C SER A 262 -1.96 -1.27 -6.53
N GLY A 263 -1.58 -2.06 -7.53
CA GLY A 263 -2.16 -1.85 -8.85
C GLY A 263 -1.52 -2.65 -9.97
N THR A 264 -1.86 -2.22 -11.19
CA THR A 264 -1.27 -2.75 -12.41
C THR A 264 -0.77 -1.62 -13.29
N VAL A 265 0.45 -1.75 -13.79
CA VAL A 265 1.07 -0.78 -14.68
C VAL A 265 1.91 -1.49 -15.73
N GLY A 266 1.92 -0.96 -16.95
CA GLY A 266 2.78 -1.46 -18.03
C GLY A 266 4.24 -1.01 -17.89
N GLY A 267 5.15 -1.71 -18.59
CA GLY A 267 6.54 -1.26 -18.73
C GLY A 267 7.49 -1.64 -17.60
N LEU A 268 7.06 -2.46 -16.63
CA LEU A 268 7.92 -2.92 -15.53
C LEU A 268 9.01 -3.90 -15.98
N GLY A 269 8.87 -4.52 -17.12
CA GLY A 269 9.87 -5.41 -17.72
C GLY A 269 9.37 -6.82 -17.98
N THR A 270 10.27 -7.61 -18.59
CA THR A 270 10.07 -9.04 -18.84
C THR A 270 11.31 -9.78 -18.36
N TYR A 271 11.14 -10.74 -17.46
CA TYR A 271 12.20 -11.49 -16.79
C TYR A 271 11.87 -12.98 -16.90
N ASP A 272 12.82 -13.82 -17.28
CA ASP A 272 12.62 -15.26 -17.52
C ASP A 272 11.40 -15.57 -18.41
N GLY A 273 11.13 -14.70 -19.41
CA GLY A 273 10.00 -14.81 -20.33
C GLY A 273 8.65 -14.41 -19.75
N LYS A 274 8.58 -13.92 -18.49
CA LYS A 274 7.36 -13.47 -17.81
C LYS A 274 7.32 -11.96 -17.68
N LYS A 275 6.17 -11.36 -17.97
CA LYS A 275 5.96 -9.91 -17.85
C LYS A 275 5.55 -9.54 -16.44
N VAL A 276 6.14 -8.49 -15.88
CA VAL A 276 5.70 -7.88 -14.63
C VAL A 276 4.74 -6.74 -14.92
N ARG A 277 3.59 -6.74 -14.26
CA ARG A 277 2.58 -5.67 -14.37
C ARG A 277 1.87 -5.37 -13.05
N ARG A 278 1.59 -6.39 -12.22
CA ARG A 278 0.89 -6.25 -10.94
C ARG A 278 1.89 -6.00 -9.84
N PHE A 279 1.58 -5.03 -9.00
CA PHE A 279 2.44 -4.68 -7.88
C PHE A 279 1.64 -4.30 -6.63
N GLY A 280 2.31 -4.33 -5.47
CA GLY A 280 1.92 -3.67 -4.24
C GLY A 280 3.16 -3.07 -3.60
N ILE A 281 3.02 -2.00 -2.85
CA ILE A 281 4.12 -1.39 -2.10
C ILE A 281 3.67 -0.94 -0.71
N ASN A 282 4.52 -1.12 0.30
CA ASN A 282 4.38 -0.48 1.60
C ASN A 282 5.75 -0.27 2.28
N ASN A 283 5.74 0.50 3.35
CA ASN A 283 6.90 0.94 4.11
C ASN A 283 7.33 -0.03 5.21
N GLU A 284 8.60 0.10 5.63
CA GLU A 284 9.18 -0.61 6.76
C GLU A 284 8.66 -0.11 8.11
N LEU A 285 8.61 1.21 8.30
CA LEU A 285 8.45 1.84 9.62
C LEU A 285 7.07 2.47 9.80
N ASN A 286 6.50 2.30 11.02
CA ASN A 286 5.23 2.92 11.37
C ASN A 286 5.45 4.38 11.82
N ASN A 287 5.87 4.61 13.06
CA ASN A 287 6.04 5.95 13.63
C ASN A 287 7.52 6.31 13.83
N LYS A 288 7.80 7.61 13.93
CA LYS A 288 9.16 8.13 14.14
C LYS A 288 9.64 7.84 15.57
N PRO A 289 10.94 7.53 15.74
CA PRO A 289 11.52 7.31 17.07
C PRO A 289 11.42 8.49 18.02
N ALA A 290 11.23 9.71 17.50
CA ALA A 290 11.03 10.91 18.33
C ALA A 290 9.80 10.81 19.26
N ASP A 291 8.86 9.91 18.92
CA ASP A 291 7.67 9.65 19.73
C ASP A 291 7.90 8.55 20.77
N THR A 292 9.13 8.02 20.89
CA THR A 292 9.50 6.95 21.83
C THR A 292 10.54 7.42 22.82
N GLN A 293 10.39 7.01 24.09
CA GLN A 293 11.32 7.40 25.17
C GLN A 293 12.68 6.72 25.06
N ASP A 294 12.77 5.56 24.41
CA ASP A 294 13.98 4.73 24.32
C ASP A 294 14.70 4.82 22.97
N GLY A 295 14.19 5.65 22.05
CA GLY A 295 14.80 5.85 20.71
C GLY A 295 14.67 4.66 19.77
N LYS A 296 13.88 3.65 20.11
CA LYS A 296 13.60 2.51 19.23
C LYS A 296 12.59 2.87 18.15
N TYR A 297 12.63 2.10 17.07
CA TYR A 297 11.72 2.24 15.96
C TYR A 297 10.47 1.38 16.14
N TYR A 298 9.39 1.77 15.48
CA TYR A 298 8.21 0.94 15.30
C TYR A 298 8.25 0.34 13.91
N ILE A 299 8.38 -0.99 13.81
CA ILE A 299 8.15 -1.68 12.53
C ILE A 299 6.67 -1.51 12.15
N ASN A 300 6.37 -1.42 10.86
CA ASN A 300 5.00 -1.31 10.41
C ASN A 300 4.19 -2.55 10.81
N GLY A 301 2.91 -2.36 11.18
CA GLY A 301 2.00 -3.47 11.42
C GLY A 301 1.61 -4.19 10.12
N ILE A 302 1.21 -5.47 10.22
CA ILE A 302 0.81 -6.28 9.05
C ILE A 302 -0.45 -5.76 8.34
N GLY A 303 -1.24 -4.91 9.01
CA GLY A 303 -2.53 -4.46 8.50
C GLY A 303 -2.43 -3.71 7.19
N LEU A 304 -1.41 -2.87 7.03
CA LEU A 304 -1.17 -2.15 5.79
C LEU A 304 -0.85 -3.11 4.63
N PHE A 305 0.03 -4.08 4.85
CA PHE A 305 0.32 -5.11 3.85
C PHE A 305 -0.95 -5.93 3.52
N CYS A 306 -1.73 -6.31 4.53
CA CYS A 306 -2.97 -7.06 4.31
C CYS A 306 -3.97 -6.29 3.45
N HIS A 307 -4.10 -4.97 3.66
CA HIS A 307 -4.94 -4.09 2.84
C HIS A 307 -4.45 -4.06 1.39
N GLU A 308 -3.21 -3.66 1.15
CA GLU A 308 -2.65 -3.56 -0.20
C GLU A 308 -2.62 -4.90 -0.94
N PHE A 309 -2.31 -5.99 -0.25
CA PHE A 309 -2.34 -7.32 -0.84
C PHE A 309 -3.76 -7.77 -1.18
N SER A 310 -4.78 -7.36 -0.41
CA SER A 310 -6.19 -7.65 -0.69
C SER A 310 -6.68 -7.05 -2.01
N HIS A 311 -6.14 -5.91 -2.42
CA HIS A 311 -6.38 -5.38 -3.77
C HIS A 311 -5.88 -6.32 -4.87
N THR A 312 -4.78 -7.02 -4.63
CA THR A 312 -4.29 -8.02 -5.60
C THR A 312 -5.19 -9.23 -5.73
N LEU A 313 -6.05 -9.48 -4.73
CA LEU A 313 -7.13 -10.47 -4.75
C LEU A 313 -8.42 -9.93 -5.38
N GLY A 314 -8.45 -8.66 -5.81
CA GLY A 314 -9.59 -8.03 -6.48
C GLY A 314 -10.59 -7.33 -5.55
N LEU A 315 -10.25 -7.13 -4.28
CA LEU A 315 -11.08 -6.33 -3.38
C LEU A 315 -10.84 -4.83 -3.64
N PRO A 316 -11.90 -4.02 -3.78
CA PRO A 316 -11.79 -2.57 -3.89
C PRO A 316 -11.66 -1.92 -2.51
N ASP A 317 -11.25 -0.65 -2.49
CA ASP A 317 -11.50 0.22 -1.34
C ASP A 317 -12.99 0.37 -1.10
N ILE A 318 -13.43 0.29 0.17
CA ILE A 318 -14.85 0.42 0.53
C ILE A 318 -15.15 1.80 1.14
N TYR A 319 -14.17 2.66 1.28
CA TYR A 319 -14.39 4.07 1.58
C TYR A 319 -14.63 4.88 0.29
N PRO A 320 -15.29 6.04 0.37
CA PRO A 320 -15.51 6.90 -0.79
C PRO A 320 -14.18 7.42 -1.34
N THR A 321 -13.70 6.86 -2.44
CA THR A 321 -12.47 7.29 -3.13
C THR A 321 -12.70 8.55 -3.95
N ASN A 322 -13.95 8.84 -4.39
CA ASN A 322 -14.34 10.10 -5.02
C ASN A 322 -15.06 10.98 -3.98
N SER A 323 -14.36 11.82 -3.30
CA SER A 323 -14.93 12.65 -2.24
C SER A 323 -15.90 13.75 -2.68
N LEU A 324 -16.41 13.70 -3.92
CA LEU A 324 -17.44 14.62 -4.42
C LEU A 324 -18.82 14.32 -3.82
N THR A 325 -19.03 13.14 -3.26
CA THR A 325 -20.31 12.72 -2.64
C THR A 325 -20.07 12.12 -1.27
N ASN A 326 -19.74 12.95 -0.27
CA ASN A 326 -19.49 12.52 1.12
C ASN A 326 -20.77 12.06 1.87
N HIS A 327 -21.80 11.59 1.18
CA HIS A 327 -23.05 11.20 1.83
C HIS A 327 -23.14 9.69 2.15
N ASN A 328 -22.19 8.91 1.70
CA ASN A 328 -22.14 7.47 1.99
C ASN A 328 -21.29 7.22 3.23
N GLN A 329 -21.89 6.59 4.22
CA GLN A 329 -21.16 6.10 5.39
C GLN A 329 -20.25 4.95 4.93
N SER A 330 -18.95 5.06 5.22
CA SER A 330 -18.00 3.97 5.03
C SER A 330 -17.97 3.09 6.28
N PRO A 331 -17.49 1.85 6.20
CA PRO A 331 -17.36 0.96 7.35
C PRO A 331 -16.28 1.40 8.34
N GLU A 332 -15.40 2.32 7.95
CA GLU A 332 -14.33 2.89 8.76
C GLU A 332 -13.46 1.79 9.41
N SER A 333 -13.34 1.81 10.75
CA SER A 333 -12.53 0.85 11.51
C SER A 333 -13.06 -0.59 11.54
N TRP A 334 -14.20 -0.88 10.89
CA TRP A 334 -14.82 -2.20 10.88
C TRP A 334 -14.47 -3.05 9.66
N ASP A 335 -13.67 -2.53 8.76
CA ASP A 335 -13.31 -3.21 7.53
C ASP A 335 -11.84 -2.98 7.18
N VAL A 336 -11.13 -4.04 6.76
CA VAL A 336 -9.71 -3.97 6.41
C VAL A 336 -9.46 -3.15 5.14
N MET A 337 -10.47 -3.09 4.24
CA MET A 337 -10.42 -2.29 3.01
C MET A 337 -10.85 -0.82 3.23
N ASP A 338 -10.96 -0.39 4.48
CA ASP A 338 -11.05 0.99 4.95
C ASP A 338 -10.02 1.19 6.09
N MET A 339 -10.35 1.81 7.19
CA MET A 339 -9.43 2.09 8.30
C MET A 339 -9.20 0.91 9.26
N GLY A 340 -9.85 -0.22 9.06
CA GLY A 340 -9.66 -1.44 9.85
C GLY A 340 -8.26 -2.05 9.75
N ASN A 341 -7.51 -1.70 8.70
CA ASN A 341 -6.10 -2.02 8.54
C ASN A 341 -5.21 -1.35 9.59
N TYR A 342 -5.65 -0.23 10.20
CA TYR A 342 -4.92 0.52 11.23
C TYR A 342 -5.27 0.12 12.67
N GLN A 343 -6.11 -0.90 12.88
CA GLN A 343 -6.44 -1.35 14.23
C GLN A 343 -5.20 -1.75 15.03
N ALA A 344 -5.18 -1.37 16.32
CA ALA A 344 -3.99 -1.51 17.17
C ALA A 344 -2.72 -1.00 16.48
N ASN A 345 -2.78 0.20 15.89
CA ASN A 345 -1.69 0.81 15.15
C ASN A 345 -1.20 0.00 13.92
N GLY A 346 -2.10 -0.82 13.32
CA GLY A 346 -1.82 -1.70 12.19
C GLY A 346 -1.36 -3.11 12.58
N TYR A 347 -1.15 -3.39 13.86
CA TYR A 347 -0.65 -4.70 14.31
C TYR A 347 -1.73 -5.78 14.40
N GLN A 348 -3.00 -5.39 14.45
CA GLN A 348 -4.15 -6.30 14.57
C GLN A 348 -5.26 -5.90 13.58
N PRO A 349 -5.03 -6.08 12.27
CA PRO A 349 -6.03 -5.71 11.27
C PRO A 349 -7.35 -6.45 11.50
N ILE A 350 -8.45 -5.79 11.17
CA ILE A 350 -9.80 -6.35 11.26
C ILE A 350 -9.94 -7.54 10.30
N PRO A 351 -10.65 -8.59 10.69
CA PRO A 351 -10.96 -9.72 9.81
C PRO A 351 -11.81 -9.31 8.60
N TYR A 352 -11.68 -10.08 7.51
CA TYR A 352 -12.56 -9.97 6.36
C TYR A 352 -14.01 -10.11 6.73
N SER A 353 -14.86 -9.24 6.20
CA SER A 353 -16.31 -9.33 6.28
C SER A 353 -16.83 -10.56 5.51
N PRO A 354 -18.05 -11.02 5.79
CA PRO A 354 -18.68 -12.09 5.00
C PRO A 354 -18.78 -11.76 3.51
N TRP A 355 -18.96 -10.50 3.17
CA TRP A 355 -19.00 -10.02 1.78
C TRP A 355 -17.66 -10.21 1.08
N GLU A 356 -16.56 -9.76 1.69
CA GLU A 356 -15.22 -9.93 1.15
C GLU A 356 -14.85 -11.40 0.96
N LYS A 357 -15.14 -12.26 1.98
CA LYS A 357 -14.92 -13.71 1.87
C LYS A 357 -15.73 -14.33 0.72
N SER A 358 -16.91 -13.80 0.44
CA SER A 358 -17.74 -14.25 -0.70
C SER A 358 -17.14 -13.83 -2.04
N ILE A 359 -16.64 -12.59 -2.14
CA ILE A 359 -16.03 -12.06 -3.38
C ILE A 359 -14.78 -12.87 -3.74
N VAL A 360 -13.89 -13.14 -2.79
CA VAL A 360 -12.67 -13.94 -3.04
C VAL A 360 -12.94 -15.45 -3.10
N GLY A 361 -14.19 -15.88 -2.88
CA GLY A 361 -14.62 -17.27 -3.05
C GLY A 361 -14.21 -18.22 -1.91
N TRP A 362 -13.92 -17.69 -0.72
CA TRP A 362 -13.61 -18.52 0.46
C TRP A 362 -14.83 -18.99 1.21
N LYS A 363 -15.90 -18.21 1.23
CA LYS A 363 -17.13 -18.57 1.89
C LYS A 363 -18.34 -18.00 1.15
N GLN A 364 -19.37 -18.84 0.97
CA GLN A 364 -20.63 -18.38 0.40
C GLN A 364 -21.64 -18.16 1.52
N PRO A 365 -22.46 -17.11 1.46
CA PRO A 365 -23.56 -16.92 2.39
C PRO A 365 -24.53 -18.12 2.35
N THR A 366 -24.96 -18.57 3.51
CA THR A 366 -26.00 -19.60 3.61
C THR A 366 -27.36 -18.95 3.43
N LEU A 367 -28.19 -19.49 2.54
CA LEU A 367 -29.57 -19.07 2.43
C LEU A 367 -30.33 -19.61 3.67
N LEU A 368 -30.82 -18.68 4.49
CA LEU A 368 -31.65 -19.07 5.64
C LEU A 368 -33.04 -19.46 5.18
N SER A 369 -33.58 -20.57 5.73
CA SER A 369 -34.98 -20.89 5.60
C SER A 369 -35.85 -19.98 6.49
N ASP A 370 -37.13 -19.81 6.15
CA ASP A 370 -38.08 -19.01 6.96
C ASP A 370 -38.17 -19.45 8.43
N THR A 371 -37.81 -20.69 8.71
CA THR A 371 -37.79 -21.27 10.07
C THR A 371 -36.54 -20.89 10.85
N GLU A 372 -35.39 -20.78 10.17
CA GLU A 372 -34.12 -20.42 10.77
C GLU A 372 -34.01 -18.89 10.97
N ALA A 373 -34.70 -18.09 10.16
CA ALA A 373 -34.74 -16.64 10.28
C ALA A 373 -35.54 -16.15 11.52
N LYS A 374 -36.23 -17.04 12.24
CA LYS A 374 -37.04 -16.71 13.42
C LYS A 374 -36.39 -17.08 14.75
N GLN A 375 -35.18 -17.64 14.75
CA GLN A 375 -34.37 -17.91 15.93
C GLN A 375 -33.38 -16.79 16.18
#